data_c4873e892093196216a6feaccc96ecc4
#
_entry.id   c4873e892093196216a6feaccc96ecc4
#
_cell.length_a   1.000
_cell.length_b   1.000
_cell.length_c   1.000
_cell.angle_alpha   90.00
_cell.angle_beta   90.00
_cell.angle_gamma   90.00
#
_symmetry.space_group_name_H-M   'P 1'
#
loop_
_entity.id
_entity.type
_entity.pdbx_description
1 polymer ?
#
loop_
_entity_poly.entity_id
_entity_poly.type
_entity_poly.pdbx_seq_one_letter_code
_entity_poly.pdbx_strand_id
1 'polypeptide(L)'
;MKKRSAKAALELIEDGMIVGLGGGETIGYLVEYLSHSHKDVKVVTPSFATEQVCIQAGLELLPLWSVNHVDLSFDGCDEVDQNMNALKSGGAIHTREKLIASMSDRYILLIDESKYFLNTHNLQVTI
;
A
#
# COMPACT_ATOMS: atom_id res chain seq x y z
N MET A 1 -16.04 0.35 -7.77
CA MET A 1 -15.70 0.78 -6.41
C MET A 1 -14.23 0.64 -6.11
N LYS A 2 -13.64 -0.51 -6.41
CA LYS A 2 -12.20 -0.69 -6.19
C LYS A 2 -11.36 0.25 -7.04
N LYS A 3 -11.79 0.52 -8.26
CA LYS A 3 -11.10 1.47 -9.14
C LYS A 3 -11.14 2.90 -8.60
N ARG A 4 -12.25 3.27 -7.98
CA ARG A 4 -12.39 4.60 -7.40
C ARG A 4 -11.46 4.79 -6.21
N SER A 5 -11.35 3.78 -5.35
CA SER A 5 -10.41 3.81 -4.25
C SER A 5 -8.98 3.93 -4.74
N ALA A 6 -8.64 3.18 -5.77
CA ALA A 6 -7.30 3.23 -6.36
C ALA A 6 -6.99 4.59 -6.96
N LYS A 7 -7.97 5.21 -7.62
CA LYS A 7 -7.79 6.56 -8.17
C LYS A 7 -7.57 7.59 -7.08
N ALA A 8 -8.34 7.50 -6.00
CA ALA A 8 -8.17 8.41 -4.87
C ALA A 8 -6.77 8.24 -4.24
N ALA A 9 -6.31 7.00 -4.12
CA ALA A 9 -4.97 6.72 -3.61
C ALA A 9 -3.89 7.33 -4.50
N LEU A 10 -4.07 7.25 -5.82
CA LEU A 10 -3.10 7.80 -6.76
C LEU A 10 -2.88 9.29 -6.54
N GLU A 11 -3.93 10.03 -6.21
CA GLU A 11 -3.83 11.48 -6.00
C GLU A 11 -2.97 11.85 -4.80
N LEU A 12 -2.80 10.93 -3.87
CA LEU A 12 -1.96 11.16 -2.69
C LEU A 12 -0.48 10.92 -2.96
N ILE A 13 -0.16 10.26 -4.06
CA ILE A 13 1.22 9.89 -4.38
C ILE A 13 1.87 11.02 -5.19
N GLU A 14 3.07 11.41 -4.76
CA GLU A 14 3.83 12.48 -5.41
C GLU A 14 5.18 11.96 -5.87
N ASP A 15 5.76 12.66 -6.84
CA ASP A 15 7.10 12.32 -7.34
C ASP A 15 8.12 12.32 -6.21
N GLY A 16 9.03 11.37 -6.26
CA GLY A 16 10.09 11.25 -5.28
C GLY A 16 9.74 10.39 -4.06
N MET A 17 8.48 9.94 -3.97
CA MET A 17 8.06 9.11 -2.84
C MET A 17 8.49 7.67 -2.97
N ILE A 18 8.69 7.04 -1.82
CA ILE A 18 8.75 5.58 -1.70
C ILE A 18 7.39 5.13 -1.22
N VAL A 19 6.73 4.28 -2.01
CA VAL A 19 5.35 3.86 -1.79
C VAL A 19 5.32 2.38 -1.43
N GLY A 20 4.67 2.07 -0.31
CA GLY A 20 4.43 0.68 0.08
C GLY A 20 3.09 0.21 -0.47
N LEU A 21 3.06 -0.97 -1.07
CA LEU A 21 1.83 -1.53 -1.62
C LEU A 21 1.61 -2.93 -1.04
N GLY A 22 0.45 -3.13 -0.46
CA GLY A 22 0.04 -4.44 0.02
C GLY A 22 -0.48 -5.33 -1.10
N GLY A 23 -1.49 -6.14 -0.80
CA GLY A 23 -2.06 -7.05 -1.77
C GLY A 23 -3.49 -6.70 -2.13
N GLY A 24 -4.08 -7.54 -2.97
CA GLY A 24 -5.48 -7.44 -3.31
C GLY A 24 -5.75 -6.74 -4.63
N GLU A 25 -7.00 -6.82 -5.04
CA GLU A 25 -7.44 -6.33 -6.33
C GLU A 25 -7.35 -4.80 -6.43
N THR A 26 -7.70 -4.10 -5.35
CA THR A 26 -7.63 -2.64 -5.34
C THR A 26 -6.20 -2.16 -5.58
N ILE A 27 -5.24 -2.84 -4.98
CA ILE A 27 -3.83 -2.51 -5.18
C ILE A 27 -3.42 -2.76 -6.63
N GLY A 28 -3.96 -3.81 -7.25
CA GLY A 28 -3.70 -4.08 -8.66
C GLY A 28 -4.13 -2.91 -9.55
N TYR A 29 -5.30 -2.34 -9.29
CA TYR A 29 -5.75 -1.16 -10.02
C TYR A 29 -4.85 0.04 -9.75
N LEU A 30 -4.41 0.20 -8.51
CA LEU A 30 -3.50 1.31 -8.18
C LEU A 30 -2.18 1.20 -8.94
N VAL A 31 -1.63 -0.01 -9.05
CA VAL A 31 -0.42 -0.24 -9.82
C VAL A 31 -0.62 0.14 -11.28
N GLU A 32 -1.76 -0.24 -11.85
CA GLU A 32 -2.08 0.10 -13.23
C GLU A 32 -2.14 1.61 -13.43
N TYR A 33 -2.88 2.32 -12.57
CA TYR A 33 -2.99 3.77 -12.66
C TYR A 33 -1.63 4.44 -12.45
N LEU A 34 -0.86 3.94 -11.51
CA LEU A 34 0.46 4.50 -11.22
C LEU A 34 1.40 4.37 -12.42
N SER A 35 1.34 3.22 -13.11
CA SER A 35 2.18 2.99 -14.29
C SER A 35 1.84 3.95 -15.43
N HIS A 36 0.58 4.36 -15.54
CA HIS A 36 0.14 5.28 -16.58
C HIS A 36 0.32 6.74 -16.20
N SER A 37 0.56 7.03 -14.93
CA SER A 37 0.64 8.41 -14.44
C SER A 37 1.99 9.07 -14.71
N HIS A 38 3.01 8.28 -15.01
CA HIS A 38 4.39 8.74 -15.19
C HIS A 38 4.98 9.43 -13.96
N LYS A 39 4.43 9.14 -12.78
CA LYS A 39 4.99 9.64 -11.53
C LYS A 39 6.29 8.91 -11.23
N ASP A 40 7.28 9.65 -10.74
CA ASP A 40 8.58 9.09 -10.40
C ASP A 40 8.56 8.59 -8.97
N VAL A 41 8.23 7.32 -8.81
CA VAL A 41 8.13 6.71 -7.48
C VAL A 41 8.86 5.36 -7.47
N LYS A 42 9.22 4.94 -6.27
CA LYS A 42 9.77 3.62 -6.02
C LYS A 42 8.82 2.86 -5.13
N VAL A 43 8.71 1.57 -5.34
CA VAL A 43 7.72 0.73 -4.67
C VAL A 43 8.41 -0.31 -3.82
N VAL A 44 7.90 -0.51 -2.61
CA VAL A 44 8.23 -1.67 -1.78
C VAL A 44 6.93 -2.41 -1.48
N THR A 45 7.00 -3.72 -1.39
CA THR A 45 5.81 -4.52 -1.13
C THR A 45 6.18 -5.80 -0.39
N PRO A 46 5.32 -6.25 0.56
CA PRO A 46 5.51 -7.54 1.20
C PRO A 46 4.88 -8.68 0.38
N SER A 47 4.14 -8.35 -0.67
CA SER A 47 3.37 -9.32 -1.44
C SER A 47 4.10 -9.71 -2.71
N PHE A 48 4.39 -11.01 -2.85
CA PHE A 48 4.99 -11.53 -4.08
C PHE A 48 4.11 -11.26 -5.30
N ALA A 49 2.80 -11.43 -5.15
CA ALA A 49 1.87 -11.18 -6.26
C ALA A 49 1.91 -9.73 -6.71
N THR A 50 1.94 -8.78 -5.76
CA THR A 50 2.03 -7.36 -6.08
C THR A 50 3.37 -7.04 -6.74
N GLU A 51 4.44 -7.67 -6.28
CA GLU A 51 5.76 -7.50 -6.88
C GLU A 51 5.73 -7.86 -8.36
N GLN A 52 5.10 -8.99 -8.70
CA GLN A 52 4.99 -9.41 -10.09
C GLN A 52 4.18 -8.42 -10.93
N VAL A 53 3.09 -7.91 -10.37
CA VAL A 53 2.26 -6.92 -11.06
C VAL A 53 3.06 -5.64 -11.32
N CYS A 54 3.83 -5.19 -10.34
CA CYS A 54 4.67 -4.00 -10.48
C CYS A 54 5.74 -4.18 -11.55
N ILE A 55 6.38 -5.35 -11.59
CA ILE A 55 7.39 -5.65 -12.59
C ILE A 55 6.78 -5.60 -14.00
N GLN A 56 5.62 -6.20 -14.17
CA GLN A 56 4.92 -6.21 -15.46
C GLN A 56 4.50 -4.80 -15.88
N ALA A 57 4.19 -3.96 -14.91
CA ALA A 57 3.78 -2.57 -15.16
C ALA A 57 4.96 -1.62 -15.39
N GLY A 58 6.18 -2.09 -15.18
CA GLY A 58 7.37 -1.27 -15.38
C GLY A 58 7.70 -0.34 -14.23
N LEU A 59 7.12 -0.58 -13.05
CA LEU A 59 7.43 0.21 -11.87
C LEU A 59 8.75 -0.24 -11.24
N GLU A 60 9.47 0.72 -10.68
CA GLU A 60 10.72 0.43 -10.00
C GLU A 60 10.46 -0.13 -8.61
N LEU A 61 10.96 -1.33 -8.34
CA LEU A 61 10.84 -1.98 -7.04
C LEU A 61 12.14 -1.86 -6.26
N LEU A 62 12.02 -1.60 -4.97
CA LEU A 62 13.15 -1.67 -4.05
C LEU A 62 12.97 -2.89 -3.15
N PRO A 63 14.07 -3.59 -2.83
CA PRO A 63 13.98 -4.64 -1.82
C PRO A 63 13.54 -4.07 -0.49
N LEU A 64 12.65 -4.77 0.19
CA LEU A 64 12.12 -4.30 1.47
C LEU A 64 13.21 -4.00 2.49
N TRP A 65 14.27 -4.81 2.49
CA TRP A 65 15.37 -4.65 3.43
C TRP A 65 16.29 -3.48 3.11
N SER A 66 16.14 -2.86 1.93
CA SER A 66 17.01 -1.77 1.50
C SER A 66 16.53 -0.39 1.93
N VAL A 67 15.32 -0.30 2.49
CA VAL A 67 14.74 0.99 2.87
C VAL A 67 14.53 1.04 4.38
N ASN A 68 14.61 2.24 4.93
CA ASN A 68 14.33 2.46 6.35
C ASN A 68 13.15 3.40 6.56
N HIS A 69 12.55 3.86 5.48
CA HIS A 69 11.47 4.83 5.52
C HIS A 69 10.59 4.68 4.27
N VAL A 70 9.29 4.74 4.46
CA VAL A 70 8.29 4.70 3.39
C VAL A 70 7.37 5.89 3.58
N ASP A 71 7.15 6.66 2.52
CA ASP A 71 6.32 7.86 2.61
C ASP A 71 4.85 7.54 2.81
N LEU A 72 4.31 6.72 1.92
CA LEU A 72 2.91 6.29 1.98
C LEU A 72 2.85 4.79 1.75
N SER A 73 1.99 4.11 2.51
CA SER A 73 1.69 2.71 2.26
C SER A 73 0.20 2.54 2.09
N PHE A 74 -0.18 1.66 1.16
CA PHE A 74 -1.57 1.36 0.89
C PHE A 74 -1.81 -0.14 0.98
N ASP A 75 -2.98 -0.50 1.48
CA ASP A 75 -3.42 -1.89 1.50
C ASP A 75 -4.89 -1.95 1.10
N GLY A 76 -5.29 -3.07 0.53
CA GLY A 76 -6.66 -3.25 0.05
C GLY A 76 -7.58 -3.76 1.15
N CYS A 77 -8.89 -3.58 0.95
CA CYS A 77 -9.88 -4.01 1.95
C CYS A 77 -9.86 -5.52 2.16
N ASP A 78 -9.50 -6.28 1.15
CA ASP A 78 -9.46 -7.75 1.25
C ASP A 78 -8.39 -8.21 2.24
N GLU A 79 -7.37 -7.37 2.48
CA GLU A 79 -6.27 -7.67 3.37
C GLU A 79 -6.44 -7.06 4.76
N VAL A 80 -7.38 -6.11 4.92
CA VAL A 80 -7.54 -5.35 6.16
C VAL A 80 -7.76 -6.24 7.37
N ASP A 81 -8.72 -7.17 7.26
CA ASP A 81 -9.06 -8.02 8.40
C ASP A 81 -7.89 -8.89 8.84
N GLN A 82 -7.17 -9.46 7.89
CA GLN A 82 -6.01 -10.29 8.19
C GLN A 82 -4.91 -9.47 8.86
N ASN A 83 -4.62 -8.30 8.31
CA ASN A 83 -3.57 -7.43 8.85
C ASN A 83 -3.92 -6.92 10.24
N MET A 84 -5.17 -6.51 10.43
CA MET A 84 -5.63 -6.04 11.74
C MET A 84 -5.58 -7.14 12.78
N ASN A 85 -6.01 -8.35 12.43
CA ASN A 85 -5.95 -9.48 13.33
C ASN A 85 -4.50 -9.84 13.69
N ALA A 86 -3.61 -9.80 12.72
CA ALA A 86 -2.20 -10.07 12.96
C ALA A 86 -1.60 -9.06 13.93
N LEU A 87 -1.93 -7.79 13.77
CA LEU A 87 -1.44 -6.73 14.66
C LEU A 87 -1.97 -6.91 16.07
N LYS A 88 -3.25 -7.25 16.20
CA LYS A 88 -3.88 -7.44 17.52
C LYS A 88 -3.35 -8.66 18.24
N SER A 89 -3.12 -9.75 17.52
CA SER A 89 -2.69 -11.02 18.13
C SER A 89 -1.19 -11.05 18.42
N GLY A 90 -0.44 -10.09 17.90
CA GLY A 90 1.02 -10.12 18.02
C GLY A 90 1.65 -11.21 17.19
N GLY A 91 0.90 -11.79 16.25
CA GLY A 91 1.38 -12.90 15.45
C GLY A 91 2.57 -12.53 14.56
N ALA A 92 3.47 -13.48 14.37
CA ALA A 92 4.66 -13.29 13.56
C ALA A 92 4.42 -13.52 12.07
N ILE A 93 3.23 -13.97 11.71
CA ILE A 93 2.92 -14.42 10.36
C ILE A 93 3.04 -13.29 9.32
N HIS A 94 2.75 -12.07 9.74
CA HIS A 94 2.76 -10.89 8.85
C HIS A 94 3.86 -9.91 9.23
N THR A 95 5.07 -10.44 9.46
CA THR A 95 6.21 -9.61 9.89
C THR A 95 6.55 -8.53 8.87
N ARG A 96 6.49 -8.85 7.57
CA ARG A 96 6.80 -7.89 6.52
C ARG A 96 5.79 -6.74 6.48
N GLU A 97 4.51 -7.06 6.65
CA GLU A 97 3.45 -6.07 6.68
C GLU A 97 3.61 -5.13 7.87
N LYS A 98 3.96 -5.69 9.03
CA LYS A 98 4.24 -4.89 10.22
C LYS A 98 5.44 -3.98 10.02
N LEU A 99 6.47 -4.50 9.36
CA LEU A 99 7.67 -3.73 9.10
C LEU A 99 7.35 -2.52 8.21
N ILE A 100 6.62 -2.74 7.14
CA ILE A 100 6.23 -1.64 6.25
C ILE A 100 5.39 -0.61 7.02
N ALA A 101 4.42 -1.07 7.80
CA ALA A 101 3.57 -0.16 8.58
C ALA A 101 4.41 0.69 9.53
N SER A 102 5.40 0.07 10.20
CA SER A 102 6.23 0.78 11.16
C SER A 102 7.16 1.81 10.50
N MET A 103 7.55 1.58 9.25
CA MET A 103 8.43 2.49 8.52
C MET A 103 7.68 3.59 7.79
N SER A 104 6.36 3.47 7.69
CA SER A 104 5.56 4.37 6.86
C SER A 104 5.15 5.62 7.63
N ASP A 105 5.28 6.78 7.00
CA ASP A 105 4.75 8.01 7.56
C ASP A 105 3.23 7.95 7.67
N ARG A 106 2.59 7.37 6.64
CA ARG A 106 1.15 7.16 6.62
C ARG A 106 0.86 5.77 6.06
N TYR A 107 0.07 5.02 6.79
CA TYR A 107 -0.41 3.71 6.34
C TYR A 107 -1.91 3.83 6.10
N ILE A 108 -2.32 3.66 4.85
CA ILE A 108 -3.69 3.95 4.41
C ILE A 108 -4.34 2.65 3.95
N LEU A 109 -5.48 2.34 4.57
CA LEU A 109 -6.28 1.19 4.18
C LEU A 109 -7.38 1.65 3.22
N LEU A 110 -7.43 1.05 2.05
CA LEU A 110 -8.42 1.39 1.02
C LEU A 110 -9.63 0.46 1.17
N ILE A 111 -10.77 1.06 1.44
CA ILE A 111 -12.01 0.33 1.68
C ILE A 111 -12.86 0.40 0.41
N ASP A 112 -13.62 -0.68 0.14
CA ASP A 112 -14.43 -0.80 -1.08
C ASP A 112 -15.35 0.39 -1.32
N GLU A 113 -15.89 0.97 -0.27
CA GLU A 113 -16.78 2.11 -0.40
C GLU A 113 -16.06 3.36 -0.88
N SER A 114 -14.76 3.28 -1.05
CA SER A 114 -13.88 4.23 -1.71
C SER A 114 -13.81 5.62 -1.07
N LYS A 115 -14.55 5.83 -0.01
CA LYS A 115 -14.59 7.12 0.68
C LYS A 115 -13.77 7.14 1.96
N TYR A 116 -13.31 5.98 2.39
CA TYR A 116 -12.70 5.83 3.71
C TYR A 116 -11.24 5.44 3.60
N PHE A 117 -10.43 6.16 4.32
CA PHE A 117 -9.01 5.85 4.48
C PHE A 117 -8.73 5.73 5.96
N LEU A 118 -8.10 4.63 6.36
CA LEU A 118 -7.66 4.45 7.74
C LEU A 118 -6.19 4.77 7.82
N ASN A 119 -5.85 5.76 8.63
CA ASN A 119 -4.46 6.11 8.91
C ASN A 119 -4.06 5.46 10.23
N THR A 120 -3.26 4.40 10.17
CA THR A 120 -2.95 3.61 11.36
C THR A 120 -2.05 4.34 12.35
N HIS A 121 -1.28 5.32 11.90
CA HIS A 121 -0.44 6.09 12.82
C HIS A 121 -1.27 6.91 13.80
N ASN A 122 -2.34 7.49 13.31
CA ASN A 122 -3.20 8.34 14.11
C ASN A 122 -4.50 7.66 14.49
N LEU A 123 -4.73 6.44 14.01
CA LEU A 123 -5.97 5.70 14.20
C LEU A 123 -7.19 6.52 13.77
N GLN A 124 -7.01 7.37 12.78
CA GLN A 124 -8.09 8.22 12.27
C GLN A 124 -8.62 7.66 10.96
N VAL A 125 -9.93 7.78 10.79
CA VAL A 125 -10.58 7.45 9.54
C VAL A 125 -10.71 8.74 8.74
N THR A 126 -10.13 8.77 7.56
CA THR A 126 -10.22 9.91 6.66
C THR A 126 -11.23 9.59 5.58
N ILE A 127 -12.21 10.42 5.45
CA ILE A 127 -13.28 10.26 4.46
C ILE A 127 -13.06 11.22 3.31
#